data_31caed052c56dd8e814829d96af69f05
#
_entry.id   31caed052c56dd8e814829d96af69f05
#
_cell.length_a   1.000
_cell.length_b   1.000
_cell.length_c   1.000
_cell.angle_alpha   90.00
_cell.angle_beta   90.00
_cell.angle_gamma   90.00
#
_symmetry.space_group_name_H-M   'P 1'
#
loop_
_entity.id
_entity.type
_entity.pdbx_description
1 polymer ?
#
loop_
_entity_poly.entity_id
_entity_poly.type
_entity_poly.pdbx_seq_one_letter_code
_entity_poly.pdbx_strand_id
1 'polypeptide(L)'
;KIKIGFKDIHENNLFYTLDTINNNSYRFYDWKVYLANIDSTKNRLQFYYQERYDWFKNQLFLKKATNAKSPGLKINLIKNKKLKLNYNLAYRSLSIIDSTISSITPENSLTSRLNYQFRLLNGGIYTNSFIELGSGLELEKEFIYLEVASGQGVYTWNDYNNNQVKELNEFEIAIFADQANYIKVFTPNNNYIKVYNFQLNQNINFDPKRIFSQEKLIGRLLKYFYNQTAVSTQKKTNNLDFKILINPLVDNDNPIIQQMSNNLRNSIFFNRSSSKYSVEYVTQLFANKNLL
;
A
#
# COMPACT_ATOMS: atom_id res chain seq x y z
N LYS A 1 -7.34 -16.54 29.91
CA LYS A 1 -7.04 -15.40 30.82
C LYS A 1 -6.97 -14.13 29.98
N ILE A 2 -7.41 -13.00 30.56
CA ILE A 2 -7.39 -11.69 29.94
C ILE A 2 -6.27 -10.86 30.58
N LYS A 3 -5.50 -10.13 29.80
CA LYS A 3 -4.49 -9.18 30.24
C LYS A 3 -4.92 -7.77 29.86
N ILE A 4 -4.98 -6.89 30.84
CA ILE A 4 -5.10 -5.45 30.64
C ILE A 4 -3.70 -4.88 30.83
N GLY A 5 -3.27 -4.01 29.96
CA GLY A 5 -1.98 -3.35 30.08
C GLY A 5 -2.08 -1.88 29.70
N PHE A 6 -1.24 -1.11 30.36
CA PHE A 6 -1.01 0.30 30.09
C PHE A 6 0.47 0.47 29.71
N LYS A 7 0.73 1.33 28.74
CA LYS A 7 2.06 1.75 28.35
C LYS A 7 2.04 3.23 28.08
N ASP A 8 3.02 3.93 28.58
CA ASP A 8 3.25 5.34 28.27
C ASP A 8 4.70 5.59 27.90
N ILE A 9 4.91 6.58 27.07
CA ILE A 9 6.21 7.03 26.60
C ILE A 9 6.19 8.56 26.62
N HIS A 10 7.17 9.11 27.32
CA HIS A 10 7.45 10.53 27.29
C HIS A 10 8.80 10.74 26.63
N GLU A 11 8.84 11.64 25.68
CA GLU A 11 10.09 12.06 25.08
C GLU A 11 10.14 13.58 25.02
N ASN A 12 11.28 14.16 25.36
CA ASN A 12 11.51 15.59 25.39
C ASN A 12 12.92 15.88 24.88
N ASN A 13 13.03 16.40 23.68
CA ASN A 13 14.29 16.76 23.05
C ASN A 13 14.34 18.27 22.86
N LEU A 14 15.23 18.93 23.58
CA LEU A 14 15.45 20.38 23.51
C LEU A 14 16.80 20.65 22.88
N PHE A 15 16.78 21.36 21.78
CA PHE A 15 17.96 21.85 21.07
C PHE A 15 18.01 23.37 21.22
N TYR A 16 19.17 23.90 21.59
CA TYR A 16 19.36 25.34 21.80
C TYR A 16 20.28 25.92 20.75
N THR A 17 19.97 27.14 20.33
CA THR A 17 20.83 27.99 19.50
C THR A 17 20.80 29.40 20.11
N LEU A 18 21.98 29.91 20.52
CA LEU A 18 22.10 31.21 21.16
C LEU A 18 21.06 31.44 22.32
N ASP A 19 21.03 30.50 23.27
CA ASP A 19 20.14 30.48 24.43
C ASP A 19 18.63 30.41 24.11
N THR A 20 18.26 30.21 22.87
CA THR A 20 16.87 30.03 22.46
C THR A 20 16.61 28.58 21.98
N ILE A 21 15.41 28.10 22.25
CA ILE A 21 14.98 26.77 21.77
C ILE A 21 14.96 26.77 20.23
N ASN A 22 15.63 25.78 19.62
CA ASN A 22 15.66 25.59 18.17
C ASN A 22 14.34 24.97 17.65
N ASN A 23 14.02 25.20 16.37
CA ASN A 23 12.84 24.64 15.70
C ASN A 23 12.81 23.11 15.64
N ASN A 24 13.97 22.44 15.76
CA ASN A 24 14.05 20.98 15.84
C ASN A 24 13.68 20.41 17.21
N SER A 25 13.42 21.26 18.20
CA SER A 25 13.00 20.84 19.53
C SER A 25 11.57 20.34 19.50
N TYR A 26 11.33 19.21 20.13
CA TYR A 26 10.01 18.61 20.23
C TYR A 26 9.82 17.90 21.56
N ARG A 27 8.57 17.69 21.92
CA ARG A 27 8.14 16.83 23.01
C ARG A 27 6.96 16.02 22.55
N PHE A 28 6.87 14.76 22.96
CA PHE A 28 5.62 14.04 22.85
C PHE A 28 5.31 13.25 24.11
N TYR A 29 4.03 12.99 24.28
CA TYR A 29 3.46 12.06 25.24
C TYR A 29 2.54 11.11 24.52
N ASP A 30 2.86 9.81 24.59
CA ASP A 30 2.15 8.72 23.93
C ASP A 30 1.75 7.70 24.98
N TRP A 31 0.45 7.49 25.16
CA TRP A 31 -0.06 6.46 26.03
C TRP A 31 -0.97 5.50 25.32
N LYS A 32 -0.98 4.26 25.79
CA LYS A 32 -1.71 3.16 25.19
C LYS A 32 -2.29 2.25 26.26
N VAL A 33 -3.60 2.03 26.19
CA VAL A 33 -4.31 0.98 26.92
C VAL A 33 -4.60 -0.17 25.98
N TYR A 34 -4.46 -1.40 26.46
CA TYR A 34 -4.78 -2.56 25.66
C TYR A 34 -5.41 -3.67 26.50
N LEU A 35 -6.32 -4.39 25.84
CA LEU A 35 -6.92 -5.63 26.30
C LEU A 35 -6.45 -6.76 25.40
N ALA A 36 -5.82 -7.78 25.97
CA ALA A 36 -5.33 -8.93 25.20
C ALA A 36 -5.66 -10.25 25.91
N ASN A 37 -5.82 -11.32 25.13
CA ASN A 37 -5.82 -12.65 25.73
C ASN A 37 -4.39 -13.02 26.17
N ILE A 38 -4.28 -13.73 27.29
CA ILE A 38 -3.02 -14.31 27.75
C ILE A 38 -2.96 -15.75 27.24
N ASP A 39 -2.83 -15.92 25.95
CA ASP A 39 -2.35 -17.20 25.44
C ASP A 39 -0.88 -17.01 25.08
N SER A 40 -0.01 -17.62 25.85
CA SER A 40 1.40 -17.30 25.89
C SER A 40 2.18 -17.74 24.66
N THR A 41 1.58 -18.49 23.74
CA THR A 41 2.40 -19.19 22.75
C THR A 41 2.01 -19.05 21.29
N LYS A 42 0.73 -18.91 20.94
CA LYS A 42 0.34 -19.04 19.52
C LYS A 42 -0.81 -18.16 19.04
N ASN A 43 -1.75 -17.81 19.93
CA ASN A 43 -2.95 -17.07 19.54
C ASN A 43 -3.08 -15.81 20.39
N ARG A 44 -2.91 -14.68 19.76
CA ARG A 44 -3.03 -13.38 20.42
C ARG A 44 -4.09 -12.55 19.74
N LEU A 45 -5.09 -12.15 20.51
CA LEU A 45 -6.06 -11.14 20.18
C LEU A 45 -5.82 -9.94 21.10
N GLN A 46 -5.65 -8.76 20.54
CA GLN A 46 -5.40 -7.54 21.28
C GLN A 46 -6.20 -6.39 20.68
N PHE A 47 -7.05 -5.80 21.49
CA PHE A 47 -7.65 -4.50 21.24
C PHE A 47 -6.83 -3.46 21.96
N TYR A 48 -6.65 -2.30 21.36
CA TYR A 48 -5.95 -1.19 21.98
C TYR A 48 -6.54 0.16 21.59
N TYR A 49 -6.34 1.11 22.48
CA TYR A 49 -6.54 2.52 22.23
C TYR A 49 -5.24 3.24 22.59
N GLN A 50 -4.77 4.07 21.70
CA GLN A 50 -3.54 4.84 21.84
C GLN A 50 -3.84 6.31 21.58
N GLU A 51 -3.28 7.18 22.40
CA GLU A 51 -3.41 8.62 22.22
C GLU A 51 -2.04 9.27 22.37
N ARG A 52 -1.72 10.15 21.42
CA ARG A 52 -0.45 10.83 21.36
C ARG A 52 -0.67 12.33 21.26
N TYR A 53 0.06 13.07 22.05
CA TYR A 53 0.14 14.52 22.05
C TYR A 53 1.54 14.93 21.64
N ASP A 54 1.65 15.88 20.70
CA ASP A 54 2.91 16.45 20.27
C ASP A 54 2.96 17.94 20.63
N TRP A 55 4.12 18.39 21.07
CA TRP A 55 4.45 19.78 21.37
C TRP A 55 5.56 20.23 20.44
N PHE A 56 5.36 21.36 19.81
CA PHE A 56 6.34 22.01 18.96
C PHE A 56 6.72 23.38 19.52
N LYS A 57 7.82 23.94 19.00
CA LYS A 57 8.30 25.26 19.40
C LYS A 57 7.26 26.34 19.09
N ASN A 58 7.00 27.14 20.10
CA ASN A 58 6.29 28.42 20.00
C ASN A 58 7.14 29.51 20.67
N GLN A 59 7.85 30.28 19.86
CA GLN A 59 8.79 31.33 20.34
C GLN A 59 9.83 30.77 21.32
N LEU A 60 9.59 30.87 22.64
CA LEU A 60 10.53 30.53 23.72
C LEU A 60 10.27 29.17 24.38
N PHE A 61 9.15 28.53 24.13
CA PHE A 61 8.77 27.28 24.80
C PHE A 61 8.07 26.30 23.87
N LEU A 62 7.93 25.08 24.34
CA LEU A 62 7.14 24.06 23.64
C LEU A 62 5.68 24.17 24.03
N LYS A 63 4.79 24.30 23.04
CA LYS A 63 3.34 24.35 23.21
C LYS A 63 2.68 23.14 22.54
N LYS A 64 1.61 22.64 23.14
CA LYS A 64 0.84 21.50 22.62
C LYS A 64 0.22 21.88 21.27
N ALA A 65 0.56 21.11 20.24
CA ALA A 65 0.22 21.43 18.86
C ALA A 65 -0.80 20.45 18.26
N THR A 66 -0.64 19.16 18.54
CA THR A 66 -1.50 18.13 17.92
C THR A 66 -1.95 17.08 18.93
N ASN A 67 -3.04 16.38 18.58
CA ASN A 67 -3.54 15.21 19.27
C ASN A 67 -3.91 14.15 18.25
N ALA A 68 -3.36 12.94 18.40
CA ALA A 68 -3.69 11.79 17.58
C ALA A 68 -4.33 10.68 18.43
N LYS A 69 -5.52 10.23 18.02
CA LYS A 69 -6.27 9.13 18.64
C LYS A 69 -6.23 7.92 17.72
N SER A 70 -5.86 6.76 18.27
CA SER A 70 -5.62 5.56 17.45
C SER A 70 -6.20 4.29 18.10
N PRO A 71 -7.50 3.98 17.90
CA PRO A 71 -8.01 2.65 18.19
C PRO A 71 -7.43 1.63 17.21
N GLY A 72 -7.23 0.39 17.68
CA GLY A 72 -6.71 -0.66 16.81
C GLY A 72 -6.91 -2.07 17.35
N LEU A 73 -6.70 -3.01 16.42
CA LEU A 73 -6.86 -4.44 16.64
C LEU A 73 -5.64 -5.18 16.10
N LYS A 74 -5.11 -6.12 16.88
CA LYS A 74 -4.05 -7.03 16.46
C LYS A 74 -4.48 -8.46 16.70
N ILE A 75 -4.36 -9.30 15.69
CA ILE A 75 -4.70 -10.72 15.74
C ILE A 75 -3.48 -11.51 15.25
N ASN A 76 -2.99 -12.43 16.08
CA ASN A 76 -2.01 -13.43 15.68
C ASN A 76 -2.62 -14.80 15.97
N LEU A 77 -2.83 -15.60 14.93
CA LEU A 77 -3.33 -16.95 15.04
C LEU A 77 -2.33 -17.92 14.41
N ILE A 78 -1.89 -18.90 15.18
CA ILE A 78 -1.02 -19.98 14.71
C ILE A 78 -1.66 -21.30 15.12
N LYS A 79 -2.42 -21.89 14.19
CA LYS A 79 -3.01 -23.21 14.39
C LYS A 79 -2.20 -24.26 13.65
N ASN A 80 -1.22 -24.83 14.32
CA ASN A 80 -0.31 -25.86 13.78
C ASN A 80 0.39 -25.39 12.48
N LYS A 81 0.78 -26.35 11.63
CA LYS A 81 1.35 -26.09 10.30
C LYS A 81 0.30 -25.72 9.24
N LYS A 82 -1.03 -25.73 9.62
CA LYS A 82 -2.13 -25.57 8.66
C LYS A 82 -2.58 -24.13 8.47
N LEU A 83 -2.48 -23.30 9.52
CA LEU A 83 -2.96 -21.91 9.51
C LEU A 83 -1.99 -21.02 10.27
N LYS A 84 -1.53 -19.97 9.62
CA LYS A 84 -0.91 -18.80 10.25
C LYS A 84 -1.63 -17.57 9.74
N LEU A 85 -2.06 -16.71 10.66
CA LEU A 85 -2.72 -15.46 10.33
C LEU A 85 -2.18 -14.37 11.25
N ASN A 86 -1.78 -13.27 10.66
CA ASN A 86 -1.39 -12.05 11.35
C ASN A 86 -2.19 -10.89 10.74
N TYR A 87 -3.01 -10.26 11.56
CA TYR A 87 -3.84 -9.13 11.16
C TYR A 87 -3.61 -7.95 12.08
N ASN A 88 -3.35 -6.79 11.49
CA ASN A 88 -3.24 -5.52 12.18
C ASN A 88 -4.20 -4.53 11.53
N LEU A 89 -5.06 -3.94 12.33
CA LEU A 89 -5.96 -2.85 11.95
C LEU A 89 -5.69 -1.67 12.87
N ALA A 90 -5.50 -0.50 12.33
CA ALA A 90 -5.38 0.74 13.05
C ALA A 90 -6.12 1.86 12.32
N TYR A 91 -6.94 2.58 13.05
CA TYR A 91 -7.51 3.84 12.61
C TYR A 91 -6.84 4.96 13.40
N ARG A 92 -6.42 6.02 12.76
CA ARG A 92 -5.82 7.18 13.40
C ARG A 92 -6.56 8.44 13.00
N SER A 93 -6.98 9.21 13.99
CA SER A 93 -7.54 10.54 13.80
C SER A 93 -6.58 11.56 14.40
N LEU A 94 -5.98 12.39 13.55
CA LEU A 94 -5.09 13.48 13.93
C LEU A 94 -5.86 14.79 13.92
N SER A 95 -5.89 15.47 15.05
CA SER A 95 -6.48 16.79 15.22
C SER A 95 -5.40 17.82 15.59
N ILE A 96 -5.56 19.04 15.09
CA ILE A 96 -4.69 20.16 15.42
C ILE A 96 -5.31 20.92 16.59
N ILE A 97 -4.50 21.15 17.63
CA ILE A 97 -4.89 21.92 18.82
C ILE A 97 -4.55 23.39 18.59
N ASP A 98 -3.39 23.66 17.98
CA ASP A 98 -2.94 25.00 17.68
C ASP A 98 -2.38 25.09 16.25
N SER A 99 -3.15 25.70 15.36
CA SER A 99 -2.80 25.88 13.96
C SER A 99 -1.71 26.93 13.70
N THR A 100 -1.37 27.73 14.72
CA THR A 100 -0.32 28.75 14.57
C THR A 100 1.09 28.17 14.65
N ILE A 101 1.22 26.97 15.23
CA ILE A 101 2.52 26.30 15.45
C ILE A 101 2.65 24.96 14.71
N SER A 102 1.59 24.47 14.13
CA SER A 102 1.61 23.23 13.37
C SER A 102 1.20 23.48 11.93
N SER A 103 2.09 23.16 11.00
CA SER A 103 1.80 23.13 9.55
C SER A 103 1.16 21.80 9.10
N ILE A 104 0.97 20.87 10.02
CA ILE A 104 0.37 19.55 9.73
C ILE A 104 -1.13 19.75 9.48
N THR A 105 -1.68 19.09 8.49
CA THR A 105 -3.13 19.09 8.23
C THR A 105 -3.83 18.03 9.07
N PRO A 106 -5.07 18.30 9.58
CA PRO A 106 -5.86 17.28 10.27
C PRO A 106 -6.13 16.11 9.32
N GLU A 107 -5.97 14.89 9.81
CA GLU A 107 -6.10 13.72 8.96
C GLU A 107 -6.72 12.53 9.71
N ASN A 108 -7.59 11.81 9.00
CA ASN A 108 -8.05 10.49 9.39
C ASN A 108 -7.42 9.44 8.48
N SER A 109 -6.65 8.53 9.05
CA SER A 109 -5.99 7.47 8.31
C SER A 109 -6.41 6.09 8.80
N LEU A 110 -6.51 5.15 7.86
CA LEU A 110 -6.80 3.74 8.13
C LEU A 110 -5.63 2.91 7.62
N THR A 111 -5.15 1.99 8.44
CA THR A 111 -4.16 0.99 8.02
C THR A 111 -4.68 -0.39 8.38
N SER A 112 -4.76 -1.26 7.40
CA SER A 112 -5.16 -2.66 7.54
C SER A 112 -4.10 -3.52 6.87
N ARG A 113 -3.48 -4.42 7.62
CA ARG A 113 -2.44 -5.33 7.10
C ARG A 113 -2.76 -6.75 7.52
N LEU A 114 -2.92 -7.64 6.53
CA LEU A 114 -3.22 -9.05 6.69
C LEU A 114 -2.13 -9.91 6.05
N ASN A 115 -1.50 -10.76 6.85
CA ASN A 115 -0.67 -11.85 6.35
C ASN A 115 -1.35 -13.15 6.71
N TYR A 116 -1.59 -14.01 5.74
CA TYR A 116 -2.10 -15.34 6.04
C TYR A 116 -1.41 -16.42 5.21
N GLN A 117 -1.31 -17.57 5.82
CA GLN A 117 -0.77 -18.78 5.22
C GLN A 117 -1.72 -19.93 5.55
N PHE A 118 -2.27 -20.57 4.52
CA PHE A 118 -3.12 -21.73 4.65
C PHE A 118 -2.52 -22.95 3.97
N ARG A 119 -2.71 -24.09 4.62
CA ARG A 119 -2.40 -25.39 4.06
C ARG A 119 -3.60 -26.30 4.24
N LEU A 120 -4.31 -26.57 3.16
CA LEU A 120 -5.56 -27.35 3.13
C LEU A 120 -5.36 -28.66 2.41
N LEU A 121 -6.28 -29.62 2.59
CA LEU A 121 -6.33 -30.91 1.88
C LEU A 121 -4.98 -31.62 1.88
N ASN A 122 -4.45 -31.89 3.08
CA ASN A 122 -3.13 -32.54 3.28
C ASN A 122 -1.95 -31.82 2.62
N GLY A 123 -2.11 -30.51 2.37
CA GLY A 123 -1.12 -29.67 1.70
C GLY A 123 -1.24 -29.68 0.18
N GLY A 124 -2.33 -30.21 -0.35
CA GLY A 124 -2.63 -30.13 -1.77
C GLY A 124 -3.03 -28.73 -2.22
N ILE A 125 -3.53 -27.91 -1.30
CA ILE A 125 -3.67 -26.47 -1.50
C ILE A 125 -2.81 -25.76 -0.46
N TYR A 126 -1.87 -24.97 -0.94
CA TYR A 126 -1.05 -24.07 -0.11
C TYR A 126 -1.17 -22.66 -0.64
N THR A 127 -1.56 -21.74 0.22
CA THR A 127 -1.61 -20.32 -0.12
C THR A 127 -0.85 -19.49 0.92
N ASN A 128 -0.16 -18.47 0.42
CA ASN A 128 0.48 -17.43 1.20
C ASN A 128 0.08 -16.08 0.62
N SER A 129 -0.45 -15.20 1.44
CA SER A 129 -0.98 -13.92 1.00
C SER A 129 -0.61 -12.80 1.95
N PHE A 130 -0.28 -11.67 1.37
CA PHE A 130 -0.10 -10.39 2.01
C PHE A 130 -1.10 -9.41 1.41
N ILE A 131 -1.90 -8.77 2.26
CA ILE A 131 -2.87 -7.75 1.87
C ILE A 131 -2.64 -6.54 2.76
N GLU A 132 -2.46 -5.40 2.15
CA GLU A 132 -2.34 -4.12 2.85
C GLU A 132 -3.27 -3.09 2.23
N LEU A 133 -4.00 -2.40 3.07
CA LEU A 133 -4.78 -1.22 2.74
C LEU A 133 -4.33 -0.10 3.67
N GLY A 134 -3.95 1.02 3.10
CA GLY A 134 -3.58 2.21 3.85
C GLY A 134 -4.19 3.46 3.24
N SER A 135 -4.36 4.50 4.04
CA SER A 135 -4.61 5.84 3.56
C SER A 135 -3.62 6.80 4.17
N GLY A 136 -3.24 7.81 3.42
CA GLY A 136 -2.30 8.84 3.84
C GLY A 136 -2.43 10.08 2.99
N LEU A 137 -1.67 11.10 3.34
CA LEU A 137 -1.53 12.32 2.56
C LEU A 137 -0.27 12.23 1.71
N GLU A 138 -0.39 12.56 0.43
CA GLU A 138 0.73 12.71 -0.49
C GLU A 138 0.68 14.11 -1.11
N LEU A 139 1.83 14.64 -1.45
CA LEU A 139 1.92 15.89 -2.20
C LEU A 139 1.24 15.70 -3.56
N GLU A 140 0.37 16.62 -3.90
CA GLU A 140 -0.22 16.68 -5.23
C GLU A 140 0.87 16.96 -6.24
N LYS A 141 0.94 16.15 -7.27
CA LYS A 141 1.89 16.35 -8.36
C LYS A 141 1.21 17.17 -9.44
N GLU A 142 1.70 18.38 -9.63
CA GLU A 142 1.39 19.16 -10.81
C GLU A 142 2.44 18.92 -11.88
N PHE A 143 2.09 19.14 -13.12
CA PHE A 143 3.05 19.07 -14.21
C PHE A 143 2.96 20.34 -15.05
N ILE A 144 4.09 20.69 -15.57
CA ILE A 144 4.25 21.79 -16.53
C ILE A 144 4.95 21.24 -17.77
N TYR A 145 4.69 21.86 -18.90
CA TYR A 145 5.45 21.60 -20.10
C TYR A 145 6.56 22.66 -20.23
N LEU A 146 7.81 22.19 -20.18
CA LEU A 146 8.98 23.06 -20.41
C LEU A 146 9.39 22.98 -21.86
N GLU A 147 9.60 24.14 -22.46
CA GLU A 147 10.16 24.27 -23.80
C GLU A 147 11.64 23.90 -23.81
N VAL A 148 12.02 23.06 -24.75
CA VAL A 148 13.38 22.61 -24.99
C VAL A 148 13.74 22.82 -26.47
N ALA A 149 14.99 22.64 -26.83
CA ALA A 149 15.41 22.73 -28.23
C ALA A 149 14.65 21.67 -29.07
N SER A 150 14.34 22.05 -30.31
CA SER A 150 13.68 21.19 -31.29
C SER A 150 14.37 19.82 -31.37
N GLY A 151 13.58 18.75 -31.27
CA GLY A 151 14.07 17.36 -31.26
C GLY A 151 14.57 16.85 -29.91
N GLN A 152 14.60 17.67 -28.87
CA GLN A 152 14.97 17.25 -27.50
C GLN A 152 13.78 17.01 -26.60
N GLY A 153 12.57 17.28 -27.08
CA GLY A 153 11.32 17.07 -26.36
C GLY A 153 10.65 15.73 -26.68
N VAL A 154 9.43 15.60 -26.19
CA VAL A 154 8.50 14.49 -26.47
C VAL A 154 7.17 15.04 -26.98
N TYR A 155 6.82 16.27 -26.58
CA TYR A 155 5.55 16.90 -26.86
C TYR A 155 5.69 18.08 -27.78
N THR A 156 4.62 18.38 -28.53
CA THR A 156 4.40 19.61 -29.30
C THR A 156 3.20 20.34 -28.73
N TRP A 157 3.17 21.66 -28.89
CA TRP A 157 2.03 22.49 -28.50
C TRP A 157 1.21 22.87 -29.72
N ASN A 158 -0.11 22.68 -29.66
CA ASN A 158 -1.07 23.06 -30.70
C ASN A 158 -2.13 23.96 -30.09
N ASP A 159 -2.14 25.23 -30.45
CA ASP A 159 -3.15 26.21 -30.00
C ASP A 159 -4.49 25.96 -30.69
N TYR A 160 -5.35 25.15 -30.05
CA TYR A 160 -6.64 24.74 -30.62
C TYR A 160 -7.69 25.82 -30.57
N ASN A 161 -7.60 26.72 -29.59
CA ASN A 161 -8.60 27.77 -29.39
C ASN A 161 -8.14 29.15 -29.90
N ASN A 162 -6.93 29.24 -30.46
CA ASN A 162 -6.29 30.44 -31.02
C ASN A 162 -6.18 31.59 -30.00
N ASN A 163 -5.97 31.27 -28.72
CA ASN A 163 -5.80 32.28 -27.66
C ASN A 163 -4.34 32.62 -27.35
N GLN A 164 -3.38 31.91 -27.95
CA GLN A 164 -1.92 32.02 -27.74
C GLN A 164 -1.47 31.78 -26.30
N VAL A 165 -2.31 31.13 -25.49
CA VAL A 165 -2.02 30.73 -24.13
C VAL A 165 -1.76 29.21 -24.11
N LYS A 166 -0.61 28.80 -23.58
CA LYS A 166 -0.25 27.39 -23.50
C LYS A 166 -1.05 26.68 -22.41
N GLU A 167 -2.14 26.05 -22.78
CA GLU A 167 -3.01 25.27 -21.88
C GLU A 167 -2.57 23.79 -21.86
N LEU A 168 -2.79 23.11 -20.71
CA LEU A 168 -2.30 21.74 -20.53
C LEU A 168 -2.92 20.72 -21.49
N ASN A 169 -4.14 20.98 -21.98
CA ASN A 169 -4.88 20.15 -22.91
C ASN A 169 -4.46 20.36 -24.40
N GLU A 170 -3.53 21.27 -24.65
CA GLU A 170 -3.04 21.62 -25.98
C GLU A 170 -1.68 21.00 -26.30
N PHE A 171 -1.13 20.22 -25.36
CA PHE A 171 0.13 19.52 -25.57
C PHE A 171 -0.12 18.06 -25.94
N GLU A 172 0.46 17.66 -27.06
CA GLU A 172 0.36 16.31 -27.61
C GLU A 172 1.74 15.69 -27.80
N ILE A 173 1.80 14.36 -27.85
CA ILE A 173 3.02 13.67 -28.23
C ILE A 173 3.34 14.03 -29.69
N ALA A 174 4.53 14.57 -29.91
CA ALA A 174 4.97 14.97 -31.24
C ALA A 174 5.08 13.76 -32.17
N ILE A 175 4.46 13.89 -33.35
CA ILE A 175 4.51 12.83 -34.37
C ILE A 175 5.92 12.77 -35.01
N PHE A 176 6.56 13.92 -35.17
CA PHE A 176 7.87 14.04 -35.76
C PHE A 176 8.88 14.54 -34.70
N ALA A 177 10.11 14.00 -34.74
CA ALA A 177 11.12 14.32 -33.76
C ALA A 177 11.53 15.80 -33.77
N ASP A 178 11.53 16.43 -34.93
CA ASP A 178 11.86 17.85 -35.09
C ASP A 178 10.82 18.82 -34.56
N GLN A 179 9.58 18.36 -34.33
CA GLN A 179 8.48 19.08 -33.69
C GLN A 179 8.41 18.87 -32.19
N ALA A 180 9.20 17.96 -31.65
CA ALA A 180 9.24 17.61 -30.23
C ALA A 180 10.09 18.65 -29.47
N ASN A 181 9.43 19.73 -29.04
CA ASN A 181 10.08 20.87 -28.39
C ASN A 181 9.58 21.15 -26.98
N TYR A 182 8.81 20.22 -26.38
CA TYR A 182 8.40 20.29 -24.99
C TYR A 182 8.67 18.99 -24.26
N ILE A 183 9.08 19.10 -22.99
CA ILE A 183 9.15 17.99 -22.03
C ILE A 183 8.16 18.22 -20.91
N LYS A 184 7.52 17.16 -20.43
CA LYS A 184 6.63 17.17 -19.27
C LYS A 184 7.45 17.02 -18.00
N VAL A 185 7.40 18.01 -17.13
CA VAL A 185 8.13 18.03 -15.85
C VAL A 185 7.14 18.07 -14.70
N PHE A 186 7.34 17.19 -13.72
CA PHE A 186 6.54 17.17 -12.52
C PHE A 186 7.13 18.10 -11.46
N THR A 187 6.26 18.96 -10.94
CA THR A 187 6.58 19.82 -9.80
C THR A 187 5.66 19.43 -8.65
N PRO A 188 6.21 19.03 -7.48
CA PRO A 188 5.38 18.89 -6.31
C PRO A 188 4.86 20.28 -5.92
N ASN A 189 3.54 20.40 -5.75
CA ASN A 189 2.97 21.58 -5.11
C ASN A 189 2.93 21.38 -3.58
N ASN A 190 2.56 22.42 -2.83
CA ASN A 190 2.45 22.33 -1.38
C ASN A 190 1.08 21.78 -0.92
N ASN A 191 0.22 21.35 -1.85
CA ASN A 191 -1.08 20.79 -1.55
C ASN A 191 -0.95 19.30 -1.25
N TYR A 192 -1.59 18.87 -0.18
CA TYR A 192 -1.66 17.45 0.16
C TYR A 192 -3.02 16.90 -0.23
N ILE A 193 -3.02 15.84 -1.01
CA ILE A 193 -4.21 15.08 -1.36
C ILE A 193 -4.25 13.77 -0.58
N LYS A 194 -5.46 13.35 -0.20
CA LYS A 194 -5.66 12.06 0.42
C LYS A 194 -5.62 10.97 -0.63
N VAL A 195 -4.78 9.97 -0.39
CA VAL A 195 -4.64 8.80 -1.25
C VAL A 195 -4.91 7.51 -0.47
N TYR A 196 -5.40 6.51 -1.17
CA TYR A 196 -5.63 5.17 -0.67
C TYR A 196 -4.72 4.21 -1.42
N ASN A 197 -3.88 3.51 -0.66
CA ASN A 197 -2.92 2.55 -1.20
C ASN A 197 -3.42 1.15 -0.89
N PHE A 198 -3.44 0.28 -1.89
CA PHE A 198 -3.75 -1.12 -1.77
C PHE A 198 -2.61 -1.96 -2.32
N GLN A 199 -2.22 -2.97 -1.58
CA GLN A 199 -1.24 -3.96 -2.02
C GLN A 199 -1.76 -5.36 -1.74
N LEU A 200 -1.72 -6.22 -2.75
CA LEU A 200 -2.00 -7.64 -2.67
C LEU A 200 -0.82 -8.41 -3.27
N ASN A 201 -0.24 -9.32 -2.48
CA ASN A 201 0.67 -10.33 -2.99
C ASN A 201 0.12 -11.69 -2.57
N GLN A 202 -0.22 -12.54 -3.52
CA GLN A 202 -0.81 -13.85 -3.27
C GLN A 202 -0.12 -14.92 -4.09
N ASN A 203 0.28 -16.00 -3.43
CA ASN A 203 0.77 -17.21 -4.06
C ASN A 203 -0.16 -18.37 -3.70
N ILE A 204 -0.62 -19.10 -4.70
CA ILE A 204 -1.46 -20.29 -4.57
C ILE A 204 -0.75 -21.44 -5.26
N ASN A 205 -0.53 -22.52 -4.53
CA ASN A 205 -0.01 -23.77 -5.08
C ASN A 205 -1.10 -24.82 -4.97
N PHE A 206 -1.36 -25.51 -6.06
CA PHE A 206 -2.33 -26.59 -6.16
C PHE A 206 -1.64 -27.88 -6.60
N ASP A 207 -1.66 -28.88 -5.73
CA ASP A 207 -1.06 -30.20 -5.94
C ASP A 207 -2.17 -31.26 -5.90
N PRO A 208 -2.77 -31.63 -7.04
CA PRO A 208 -3.83 -32.62 -7.12
C PRO A 208 -3.44 -34.00 -6.58
N LYS A 209 -2.17 -34.36 -6.66
CA LYS A 209 -1.65 -35.64 -6.16
C LYS A 209 -1.93 -35.86 -4.68
N ARG A 210 -2.00 -34.77 -3.91
CA ARG A 210 -2.27 -34.81 -2.45
C ARG A 210 -3.76 -34.77 -2.10
N ILE A 211 -4.61 -34.43 -3.08
CA ILE A 211 -6.05 -34.22 -2.88
C ILE A 211 -6.83 -35.44 -3.30
N PHE A 212 -6.52 -35.97 -4.49
CA PHE A 212 -7.29 -37.03 -5.12
C PHE A 212 -6.65 -38.40 -4.88
N SER A 213 -7.49 -39.37 -4.52
CA SER A 213 -7.04 -40.78 -4.43
C SER A 213 -6.55 -41.26 -5.80
N GLN A 214 -5.39 -41.89 -5.82
CA GLN A 214 -4.79 -42.44 -7.06
C GLN A 214 -5.46 -43.73 -7.52
N GLU A 215 -6.39 -44.29 -6.74
CA GLU A 215 -7.18 -45.44 -7.12
C GLU A 215 -8.23 -45.09 -8.20
N LYS A 216 -8.75 -43.86 -8.14
CA LYS A 216 -9.74 -43.35 -9.09
C LYS A 216 -9.06 -42.86 -10.39
N LEU A 217 -9.75 -43.01 -11.53
CA LEU A 217 -9.25 -42.59 -12.85
C LEU A 217 -8.80 -41.10 -12.83
N ILE A 218 -9.63 -40.20 -12.25
CA ILE A 218 -9.34 -38.78 -12.17
C ILE A 218 -8.04 -38.53 -11.39
N GLY A 219 -7.84 -39.17 -10.24
CA GLY A 219 -6.62 -39.03 -9.45
C GLY A 219 -5.37 -39.54 -10.16
N ARG A 220 -5.50 -40.63 -10.97
CA ARG A 220 -4.41 -41.16 -11.81
C ARG A 220 -3.98 -40.19 -12.92
N LEU A 221 -4.91 -39.43 -13.48
CA LEU A 221 -4.62 -38.43 -14.50
C LEU A 221 -4.06 -37.12 -13.86
N LEU A 222 -4.72 -36.62 -12.82
CA LEU A 222 -4.38 -35.36 -12.20
C LEU A 222 -3.07 -35.36 -11.38
N LYS A 223 -2.56 -36.53 -10.97
CA LYS A 223 -1.30 -36.65 -10.22
C LYS A 223 -0.07 -36.09 -10.92
N TYR A 224 -0.12 -35.96 -12.23
CA TYR A 224 0.97 -35.44 -13.06
C TYR A 224 0.93 -33.91 -13.17
N PHE A 225 -0.17 -33.30 -12.77
CA PHE A 225 -0.34 -31.84 -12.84
C PHE A 225 0.02 -31.19 -11.51
N TYR A 226 0.58 -30.00 -11.63
CA TYR A 226 0.83 -29.08 -10.53
C TYR A 226 0.60 -27.67 -11.04
N ASN A 227 -0.08 -26.83 -10.26
CA ASN A 227 -0.33 -25.45 -10.63
C ASN A 227 0.23 -24.52 -9.58
N GLN A 228 0.82 -23.43 -10.05
CA GLN A 228 1.28 -22.33 -9.23
C GLN A 228 0.80 -21.02 -9.81
N THR A 229 0.03 -20.27 -9.02
CA THR A 229 -0.49 -18.96 -9.38
C THR A 229 0.08 -17.92 -8.44
N ALA A 230 0.65 -16.86 -8.99
CA ALA A 230 1.13 -15.68 -8.25
C ALA A 230 0.41 -14.45 -8.75
N VAL A 231 -0.16 -13.68 -7.84
CA VAL A 231 -0.81 -12.39 -8.11
C VAL A 231 -0.10 -11.33 -7.28
N SER A 232 0.33 -10.27 -7.93
CA SER A 232 0.85 -9.07 -7.28
C SER A 232 0.11 -7.86 -7.83
N THR A 233 -0.56 -7.14 -6.95
CA THR A 233 -1.33 -5.95 -7.30
C THR A 233 -0.93 -4.81 -6.36
N GLN A 234 -0.61 -3.68 -6.93
CA GLN A 234 -0.44 -2.42 -6.20
C GLN A 234 -1.31 -1.36 -6.86
N LYS A 235 -2.10 -0.67 -6.06
CA LYS A 235 -2.98 0.40 -6.55
C LYS A 235 -2.94 1.60 -5.63
N LYS A 236 -3.04 2.77 -6.25
CA LYS A 236 -3.22 4.05 -5.58
C LYS A 236 -4.43 4.75 -6.18
N THR A 237 -5.35 5.18 -5.32
CA THR A 237 -6.58 5.86 -5.73
C THR A 237 -6.78 7.12 -4.90
N ASN A 238 -7.48 8.10 -5.44
CA ASN A 238 -7.88 9.32 -4.74
C ASN A 238 -9.21 9.18 -3.98
N ASN A 239 -9.91 8.08 -4.20
CA ASN A 239 -11.18 7.78 -3.54
C ASN A 239 -11.18 6.35 -2.99
N LEU A 240 -11.85 6.14 -1.84
CA LEU A 240 -12.00 4.83 -1.22
C LEU A 240 -13.16 4.07 -1.88
N ASP A 241 -12.87 3.38 -2.96
CA ASP A 241 -13.76 2.41 -3.57
C ASP A 241 -13.17 1.01 -3.44
N PHE A 242 -13.73 0.21 -2.53
CA PHE A 242 -13.24 -1.15 -2.28
C PHE A 242 -13.36 -2.07 -3.49
N LYS A 243 -14.37 -1.87 -4.36
CA LYS A 243 -14.52 -2.70 -5.56
C LYS A 243 -13.38 -2.46 -6.55
N ILE A 244 -12.97 -1.20 -6.70
CA ILE A 244 -11.87 -0.81 -7.57
C ILE A 244 -10.52 -1.21 -6.95
N LEU A 245 -10.35 -0.97 -5.65
CA LEU A 245 -9.10 -1.25 -4.95
C LEU A 245 -8.75 -2.74 -4.94
N ILE A 246 -9.70 -3.60 -4.57
CA ILE A 246 -9.45 -5.03 -4.32
C ILE A 246 -9.42 -5.84 -5.62
N ASN A 247 -10.16 -5.45 -6.67
CA ASN A 247 -10.25 -6.20 -7.90
C ASN A 247 -8.95 -6.08 -8.73
N PRO A 248 -8.14 -7.14 -8.89
CA PRO A 248 -6.91 -7.09 -9.68
C PRO A 248 -7.16 -6.94 -11.19
N LEU A 249 -8.41 -7.17 -11.66
CA LEU A 249 -8.80 -7.14 -13.06
C LEU A 249 -9.58 -5.88 -13.45
N VAL A 250 -9.51 -4.84 -12.62
CA VAL A 250 -10.14 -3.55 -12.95
C VAL A 250 -9.50 -2.94 -14.19
N ASP A 251 -10.32 -2.30 -15.00
CA ASP A 251 -9.89 -1.59 -16.19
C ASP A 251 -8.89 -0.47 -15.86
N ASN A 252 -7.84 -0.38 -16.66
CA ASN A 252 -6.78 0.61 -16.53
C ASN A 252 -7.28 2.04 -16.74
N ASP A 253 -8.36 2.22 -17.51
CA ASP A 253 -8.87 3.54 -17.88
C ASP A 253 -9.73 4.21 -16.80
N ASN A 254 -9.96 3.52 -15.66
CA ASN A 254 -10.74 4.08 -14.57
C ASN A 254 -10.08 5.35 -13.99
N PRO A 255 -10.75 6.52 -14.00
CA PRO A 255 -10.17 7.81 -13.59
C PRO A 255 -9.83 7.89 -12.09
N ILE A 256 -10.44 7.05 -11.26
CA ILE A 256 -10.17 6.99 -9.81
C ILE A 256 -8.77 6.42 -9.54
N ILE A 257 -8.26 5.57 -10.45
CA ILE A 257 -6.95 4.95 -10.31
C ILE A 257 -5.86 5.91 -10.78
N GLN A 258 -5.04 6.36 -9.84
CA GLN A 258 -3.90 7.24 -10.12
C GLN A 258 -2.65 6.45 -10.48
N GLN A 259 -2.46 5.33 -9.82
CA GLN A 259 -1.35 4.43 -10.11
C GLN A 259 -1.80 2.98 -9.94
N MET A 260 -1.38 2.12 -10.84
CA MET A 260 -1.63 0.69 -10.75
C MET A 260 -0.47 -0.10 -11.35
N SER A 261 -0.13 -1.18 -10.67
CA SER A 261 0.76 -2.22 -11.19
C SER A 261 0.18 -3.57 -10.84
N ASN A 262 -0.24 -4.31 -11.85
CA ASN A 262 -0.78 -5.66 -11.73
C ASN A 262 0.13 -6.64 -12.46
N ASN A 263 0.46 -7.72 -11.78
CA ASN A 263 1.18 -8.85 -12.35
C ASN A 263 0.47 -10.13 -11.90
N LEU A 264 -0.01 -10.90 -12.87
CA LEU A 264 -0.57 -12.23 -12.67
C LEU A 264 0.29 -13.22 -13.46
N ARG A 265 0.86 -14.19 -12.74
CA ARG A 265 1.61 -15.30 -13.33
C ARG A 265 0.95 -16.62 -12.94
N ASN A 266 0.66 -17.44 -13.93
CA ASN A 266 0.19 -18.79 -13.72
C ASN A 266 1.15 -19.78 -14.42
N SER A 267 1.62 -20.79 -13.69
CA SER A 267 2.46 -21.86 -14.19
C SER A 267 1.75 -23.20 -13.99
N ILE A 268 1.48 -23.91 -15.05
CA ILE A 268 0.95 -25.26 -15.06
C ILE A 268 2.07 -26.22 -15.44
N PHE A 269 2.35 -27.15 -14.56
CA PHE A 269 3.37 -28.16 -14.78
C PHE A 269 2.71 -29.52 -15.05
N PHE A 270 3.19 -30.20 -16.05
CA PHE A 270 2.90 -31.59 -16.28
C PHE A 270 4.17 -32.42 -16.07
N ASN A 271 4.06 -33.47 -15.24
CA ASN A 271 5.13 -34.44 -14.99
C ASN A 271 6.42 -33.81 -14.37
N ARG A 272 6.25 -32.78 -13.53
CA ARG A 272 7.34 -31.96 -12.96
C ARG A 272 8.47 -32.74 -12.30
N SER A 273 8.15 -33.89 -11.69
CA SER A 273 9.13 -34.71 -10.96
C SER A 273 9.77 -35.82 -11.77
N SER A 274 9.53 -35.87 -13.08
CA SER A 274 10.10 -36.91 -13.94
C SER A 274 11.50 -36.52 -14.40
N SER A 275 12.41 -37.52 -14.41
CA SER A 275 13.74 -37.38 -15.00
C SER A 275 13.75 -37.52 -16.53
N LYS A 276 12.65 -38.02 -17.13
CA LYS A 276 12.58 -38.27 -18.58
C LYS A 276 12.07 -37.06 -19.35
N TYR A 277 10.99 -36.45 -18.90
CA TYR A 277 10.41 -35.23 -19.51
C TYR A 277 9.51 -34.52 -18.53
N SER A 278 9.45 -33.23 -18.65
CA SER A 278 8.48 -32.35 -17.97
C SER A 278 8.03 -31.27 -18.93
N VAL A 279 6.81 -30.80 -18.76
CA VAL A 279 6.26 -29.70 -19.54
C VAL A 279 5.82 -28.63 -18.58
N GLU A 280 6.18 -27.38 -18.84
CA GLU A 280 5.72 -26.21 -18.14
C GLU A 280 5.02 -25.28 -19.14
N TYR A 281 3.82 -24.84 -18.78
CA TYR A 281 3.11 -23.78 -19.48
C TYR A 281 2.98 -22.57 -18.56
N VAL A 282 3.51 -21.43 -18.98
CA VAL A 282 3.50 -20.19 -18.21
C VAL A 282 2.67 -19.13 -18.93
N THR A 283 1.69 -18.58 -18.22
CA THR A 283 0.96 -17.38 -18.66
C THR A 283 1.30 -16.25 -17.72
N GLN A 284 1.60 -15.07 -18.27
CA GLN A 284 1.87 -13.88 -17.49
C GLN A 284 1.14 -12.69 -18.10
N LEU A 285 0.43 -11.94 -17.23
CA LEU A 285 -0.31 -10.75 -17.58
C LEU A 285 0.24 -9.59 -16.75
N PHE A 286 0.60 -8.52 -17.43
CA PHE A 286 1.02 -7.27 -16.83
C PHE A 286 0.06 -6.16 -17.22
N ALA A 287 -0.32 -5.33 -16.25
CA ALA A 287 -1.04 -4.11 -16.50
C ALA A 287 -0.50 -3.02 -15.58
N ASN A 288 -0.03 -1.94 -16.17
CA ASN A 288 0.51 -0.80 -15.44
C ASN A 288 -0.21 0.47 -15.87
N LYS A 289 -0.52 1.32 -14.90
CA LYS A 289 -1.01 2.67 -15.11
C LYS A 289 -0.22 3.61 -14.20
N ASN A 290 0.31 4.65 -14.77
CA ASN A 290 0.87 5.76 -14.03
C ASN A 290 0.22 7.02 -14.57
N LEU A 291 -0.55 7.72 -13.74
CA LEU A 291 -0.88 9.10 -14.02
C LEU A 291 0.38 9.90 -13.65
N LEU A 292 1.11 10.16 -14.69
CA LEU A 292 2.31 10.98 -14.64
C LEU A 292 1.91 12.44 -14.59
#